data_a08d5f07772a28af7bf1dfa6676cb3fa
#
_entry.id   a08d5f07772a28af7bf1dfa6676cb3fa
#
_cell.length_a   1.000
_cell.length_b   1.000
_cell.length_c   1.000
_cell.angle_alpha   90.00
_cell.angle_beta   90.00
_cell.angle_gamma   90.00
#
_symmetry.space_group_name_H-M   'P 1'
#
loop_
_entity.id
_entity.type
_entity.pdbx_description
1 polymer ?
#
loop_
_entity_poly.entity_id
_entity_poly.type
_entity_poly.pdbx_seq_one_letter_code
_entity_poly.pdbx_strand_id
1 'polypeptide(L)'
;MKHIKCECGHVNPEGTVLCEACGKPIEGNQHIDGNDKKKLLNMRYEGSARRSTTFNKSIVDKVWSFFSSVKVGVWLIVIALIASGIGTILPLEQYIPANAISRDPAIFYPETYGLFGKVYYQLGFHNLYSSWWYLIILASIGVSLVICSIDRFVPLYRALKRQKAKRHESFINRQRFYSQTEVVSQKEFNTVKERLQRQRYRIKEENGHIVAEKGRFSRWGPYVNHIGLIIILIAALLRTTSFFYLSEYVWVRDGELTVIPGTDSEYYIENKKFILDTYDINDKRFKDALAKEGRIIPSNFQTNVTIFKAEEPGVIGVEEDLVKINDFEIRMNEPAKFGGYTVSPNYKKVHFSK
;
A
#
# COMPACT_ATOMS: atom_id res chain seq x y z
N MET A 1 -0.33 55.30 -9.80
CA MET A 1 -0.99 54.60 -8.67
C MET A 1 0.05 54.40 -7.59
N LYS A 2 -0.20 54.85 -6.37
CA LYS A 2 0.71 54.55 -5.25
C LYS A 2 0.57 53.09 -4.86
N HIS A 3 1.68 52.47 -4.60
CA HIS A 3 1.75 51.07 -4.17
C HIS A 3 2.31 51.05 -2.75
N ILE A 4 1.76 50.18 -1.90
CA ILE A 4 2.19 50.02 -0.52
C ILE A 4 2.90 48.68 -0.38
N LYS A 5 4.15 48.67 0.07
CA LYS A 5 4.95 47.46 0.25
C LYS A 5 4.72 46.88 1.64
N CYS A 6 4.28 45.61 1.71
CA CYS A 6 4.15 44.88 2.97
C CYS A 6 5.51 44.42 3.48
N GLU A 7 5.63 44.17 4.78
CA GLU A 7 6.85 43.60 5.41
C GLU A 7 7.24 42.23 4.82
N CYS A 8 6.30 41.49 4.21
CA CYS A 8 6.61 40.25 3.49
C CYS A 8 7.24 40.46 2.10
N GLY A 9 7.43 41.73 1.69
CA GLY A 9 8.00 42.10 0.39
C GLY A 9 6.96 42.28 -0.73
N HIS A 10 5.71 41.90 -0.52
CA HIS A 10 4.66 42.02 -1.56
C HIS A 10 4.20 43.46 -1.73
N VAL A 11 4.00 43.88 -2.97
CA VAL A 11 3.54 45.22 -3.35
C VAL A 11 2.04 45.18 -3.58
N ASN A 12 1.27 45.92 -2.76
CA ASN A 12 -0.20 45.97 -2.82
C ASN A 12 -0.67 47.28 -3.40
N PRO A 13 -1.84 47.32 -4.06
CA PRO A 13 -2.49 48.58 -4.49
C PRO A 13 -2.83 49.47 -3.31
N GLU A 14 -2.86 50.78 -3.53
CA GLU A 14 -3.33 51.77 -2.54
C GLU A 14 -4.78 51.46 -2.12
N GLY A 15 -5.07 51.46 -0.82
CA GLY A 15 -6.38 51.11 -0.27
C GLY A 15 -6.56 49.64 0.06
N THR A 16 -5.53 48.78 -0.14
CA THR A 16 -5.59 47.41 0.30
C THR A 16 -5.43 47.32 1.81
N VAL A 17 -6.44 46.79 2.51
CA VAL A 17 -6.49 46.68 3.96
C VAL A 17 -5.60 45.53 4.47
N LEU A 18 -5.57 44.42 3.75
CA LEU A 18 -4.79 43.22 4.07
C LEU A 18 -3.89 42.88 2.90
N CYS A 19 -2.64 42.51 3.18
CA CYS A 19 -1.70 42.07 2.15
C CYS A 19 -2.24 40.83 1.42
N GLU A 20 -2.35 40.89 0.09
CA GLU A 20 -2.86 39.80 -0.75
C GLU A 20 -2.01 38.52 -0.68
N ALA A 21 -0.73 38.66 -0.35
CA ALA A 21 0.17 37.52 -0.28
C ALA A 21 0.23 36.87 1.10
N CYS A 22 0.27 37.65 2.20
CA CYS A 22 0.48 37.12 3.53
C CYS A 22 -0.67 37.33 4.51
N GLY A 23 -1.71 38.12 4.13
CA GLY A 23 -2.86 38.43 4.97
C GLY A 23 -2.57 39.38 6.13
N LYS A 24 -1.37 39.99 6.20
CA LYS A 24 -1.02 40.95 7.25
C LYS A 24 -1.72 42.32 6.98
N PRO A 25 -2.26 42.97 8.02
CA PRO A 25 -2.76 44.34 7.87
C PRO A 25 -1.66 45.28 7.37
N ILE A 26 -1.97 46.09 6.35
CA ILE A 26 -1.01 47.01 5.73
C ILE A 26 -0.93 48.30 6.53
N GLU A 27 -2.06 48.77 7.06
CA GLU A 27 -2.10 49.93 7.92
C GLU A 27 -2.05 49.51 9.38
N GLY A 28 -1.04 50.01 10.11
CA GLY A 28 -0.65 49.53 11.44
C GLY A 28 -1.66 49.69 12.59
N ASN A 29 -2.85 50.24 12.33
CA ASN A 29 -3.86 50.48 13.35
C ASN A 29 -5.19 49.76 13.09
N GLN A 30 -5.32 48.95 12.05
CA GLN A 30 -6.55 48.23 11.81
C GLN A 30 -6.54 46.88 12.53
N HIS A 31 -7.29 46.82 13.64
CA HIS A 31 -7.60 45.56 14.32
C HIS A 31 -8.83 44.95 13.64
N ILE A 32 -8.63 43.93 12.84
CA ILE A 32 -9.69 43.07 12.35
C ILE A 32 -9.99 42.08 13.46
N ASP A 33 -11.21 42.11 13.98
CA ASP A 33 -11.74 41.27 15.07
C ASP A 33 -11.23 41.58 16.49
N GLY A 34 -10.73 42.80 16.78
CA GLY A 34 -10.29 43.19 18.13
C GLY A 34 -9.14 42.33 18.70
N ASN A 35 -8.47 41.53 17.88
CA ASN A 35 -7.42 40.63 18.30
C ASN A 35 -6.02 41.24 18.22
N ASP A 36 -5.13 40.66 19.00
CA ASP A 36 -3.74 41.07 19.25
C ASP A 36 -2.97 41.37 17.95
N LYS A 37 -2.24 42.50 17.90
CA LYS A 37 -1.48 43.02 16.74
C LYS A 37 -0.47 42.01 16.14
N LYS A 38 -0.17 40.94 16.86
CA LYS A 38 0.83 39.91 16.46
C LYS A 38 0.23 38.70 15.73
N LYS A 39 -1.09 38.56 15.66
CA LYS A 39 -1.71 37.40 14.99
C LYS A 39 -1.95 37.70 13.51
N LEU A 40 -1.27 36.90 12.65
CA LEU A 40 -1.55 36.90 11.22
C LEU A 40 -2.86 36.16 10.94
N LEU A 41 -3.70 36.74 10.09
CA LEU A 41 -4.92 36.08 9.64
C LEU A 41 -4.61 34.88 8.74
N ASN A 42 -5.22 33.73 9.06
CA ASN A 42 -5.19 32.56 8.19
C ASN A 42 -6.11 32.80 6.99
N MET A 43 -5.54 33.28 5.88
CA MET A 43 -6.28 33.44 4.65
C MET A 43 -6.29 32.14 3.85
N ARG A 44 -7.49 31.67 3.50
CA ARG A 44 -7.66 30.57 2.55
C ARG A 44 -7.76 31.13 1.14
N TYR A 45 -6.75 30.83 0.34
CA TYR A 45 -6.76 31.12 -1.08
C TYR A 45 -6.97 29.81 -1.86
N GLU A 46 -7.98 29.77 -2.72
CA GLU A 46 -8.29 28.65 -3.62
C GLU A 46 -8.35 27.25 -2.95
N GLY A 47 -8.92 27.18 -1.75
CA GLY A 47 -9.13 25.90 -1.06
C GLY A 47 -7.92 25.34 -0.33
N SER A 48 -6.74 25.95 -0.45
CA SER A 48 -5.57 25.61 0.37
C SER A 48 -5.40 26.61 1.51
N ALA A 49 -5.31 26.14 2.75
CA ALA A 49 -4.92 26.97 3.87
C ALA A 49 -3.42 27.25 3.80
N ARG A 50 -2.99 28.45 3.44
CA ARG A 50 -1.61 28.89 3.67
C ARG A 50 -1.46 29.24 5.13
N ARG A 51 -0.72 28.44 5.88
CA ARG A 51 -0.30 28.80 7.24
C ARG A 51 0.67 29.96 7.18
N SER A 52 0.49 30.91 8.09
CA SER A 52 1.42 32.03 8.25
C SER A 52 2.86 31.53 8.50
N THR A 53 3.84 32.15 7.86
CA THR A 53 5.27 31.84 8.04
C THR A 53 5.80 32.13 9.44
N THR A 54 5.05 32.90 10.25
CA THR A 54 5.40 33.24 11.64
C THR A 54 4.88 32.24 12.67
N PHE A 55 4.14 31.22 12.26
CA PHE A 55 3.68 30.17 13.17
C PHE A 55 4.82 29.21 13.48
N ASN A 56 5.19 29.09 14.76
CA ASN A 56 6.15 28.08 15.20
C ASN A 56 5.54 26.70 15.00
N LYS A 57 6.00 25.99 13.96
CA LYS A 57 5.55 24.64 13.68
C LYS A 57 6.10 23.69 14.75
N SER A 58 5.21 22.97 15.41
CA SER A 58 5.59 21.87 16.27
C SER A 58 6.29 20.74 15.46
N ILE A 59 6.97 19.84 16.13
CA ILE A 59 7.58 18.65 15.48
C ILE A 59 6.50 17.85 14.74
N VAL A 60 5.34 17.70 15.37
CA VAL A 60 4.18 17.01 14.78
C VAL A 60 3.73 17.68 13.48
N ASP A 61 3.65 19.03 13.45
CA ASP A 61 3.29 19.77 12.24
C ASP A 61 4.32 19.58 11.11
N LYS A 62 5.61 19.46 11.46
CA LYS A 62 6.68 19.21 10.48
C LYS A 62 6.55 17.81 9.87
N VAL A 63 6.38 16.79 10.73
CA VAL A 63 6.17 15.41 10.31
C VAL A 63 4.90 15.28 9.46
N TRP A 64 3.79 15.86 9.92
CA TRP A 64 2.55 15.89 9.17
C TRP A 64 2.71 16.55 7.79
N SER A 65 3.34 17.74 7.74
CA SER A 65 3.55 18.45 6.47
C SER A 65 4.53 17.73 5.52
N PHE A 66 5.47 16.95 6.05
CA PHE A 66 6.35 16.11 5.27
C PHE A 66 5.56 14.99 4.57
N PHE A 67 4.80 14.19 5.34
CA PHE A 67 4.04 13.08 4.79
C PHE A 67 2.80 13.50 3.99
N SER A 68 2.23 14.70 4.19
CA SER A 68 1.14 15.22 3.37
C SER A 68 1.59 15.72 2.00
N SER A 69 2.90 15.81 1.78
CA SER A 69 3.48 16.26 0.51
C SER A 69 3.43 15.18 -0.55
N VAL A 70 2.74 15.43 -1.67
CA VAL A 70 2.72 14.53 -2.83
C VAL A 70 4.10 14.24 -3.36
N LYS A 71 5.00 15.23 -3.35
CA LYS A 71 6.38 15.06 -3.81
C LYS A 71 7.10 13.99 -3.00
N VAL A 72 6.96 14.02 -1.67
CA VAL A 72 7.54 13.03 -0.77
C VAL A 72 6.96 11.64 -1.07
N GLY A 73 5.64 11.53 -1.18
CA GLY A 73 5.00 10.25 -1.52
C GLY A 73 5.50 9.67 -2.85
N VAL A 74 5.63 10.49 -3.89
CA VAL A 74 6.16 10.05 -5.19
C VAL A 74 7.62 9.59 -5.07
N TRP A 75 8.48 10.34 -4.36
CA TRP A 75 9.87 9.94 -4.16
C TRP A 75 10.01 8.63 -3.37
N LEU A 76 9.19 8.42 -2.33
CA LEU A 76 9.18 7.15 -1.59
C LEU A 76 8.83 5.96 -2.52
N ILE A 77 7.83 6.13 -3.40
CA ILE A 77 7.46 5.11 -4.38
C ILE A 77 8.60 4.86 -5.37
N VAL A 78 9.24 5.91 -5.90
CA VAL A 78 10.38 5.78 -6.83
C VAL A 78 11.54 5.04 -6.17
N ILE A 79 11.88 5.37 -4.92
CA ILE A 79 12.94 4.69 -4.17
C ILE A 79 12.57 3.21 -3.96
N ALA A 80 11.34 2.91 -3.57
CA ALA A 80 10.87 1.53 -3.41
C ALA A 80 10.95 0.74 -4.72
N LEU A 81 10.58 1.34 -5.86
CA LEU A 81 10.67 0.71 -7.19
C LEU A 81 12.12 0.44 -7.60
N ILE A 82 13.03 1.40 -7.39
CA ILE A 82 14.45 1.21 -7.67
C ILE A 82 15.03 0.10 -6.80
N ALA A 83 14.72 0.11 -5.50
CA ALA A 83 15.16 -0.94 -4.58
C ALA A 83 14.63 -2.32 -4.99
N SER A 84 13.35 -2.41 -5.38
CA SER A 84 12.76 -3.65 -5.89
C SER A 84 13.43 -4.12 -7.18
N GLY A 85 13.73 -3.19 -8.10
CA GLY A 85 14.45 -3.49 -9.33
C GLY A 85 15.84 -4.07 -9.05
N ILE A 86 16.61 -3.44 -8.14
CA ILE A 86 17.92 -3.95 -7.73
C ILE A 86 17.78 -5.32 -7.07
N GLY A 87 16.79 -5.51 -6.19
CA GLY A 87 16.52 -6.76 -5.49
C GLY A 87 16.13 -7.95 -6.40
N THR A 88 15.76 -7.66 -7.67
CA THR A 88 15.43 -8.71 -8.65
C THR A 88 16.59 -9.04 -9.61
N ILE A 89 17.72 -8.33 -9.54
CA ILE A 89 18.87 -8.58 -10.42
C ILE A 89 19.53 -9.93 -10.12
N LEU A 90 19.70 -10.25 -8.84
CA LEU A 90 20.23 -11.55 -8.40
C LEU A 90 19.09 -12.42 -7.85
N PRO A 91 19.23 -13.75 -7.87
CA PRO A 91 18.24 -14.64 -7.29
C PRO A 91 18.05 -14.32 -5.80
N LEU A 92 16.81 -14.33 -5.33
CA LEU A 92 16.52 -14.21 -3.89
C LEU A 92 17.04 -15.44 -3.14
N GLU A 93 17.28 -15.31 -1.85
CA GLU A 93 17.81 -16.37 -0.98
C GLU A 93 17.08 -17.71 -1.13
N GLN A 94 15.75 -17.68 -1.21
CA GLN A 94 14.92 -18.89 -1.40
C GLN A 94 15.10 -19.58 -2.76
N TYR A 95 15.67 -18.89 -3.75
CA TYR A 95 15.89 -19.39 -5.11
C TYR A 95 17.37 -19.69 -5.40
N ILE A 96 18.24 -19.72 -4.39
CA ILE A 96 19.64 -20.14 -4.56
C ILE A 96 19.65 -21.57 -5.14
N PRO A 97 20.33 -21.79 -6.27
CA PRO A 97 20.35 -23.08 -6.93
C PRO A 97 20.86 -24.21 -6.03
N ALA A 98 20.27 -25.40 -6.15
CA ALA A 98 20.65 -26.57 -5.34
C ALA A 98 22.09 -27.04 -5.60
N ASN A 99 22.65 -26.75 -6.77
CA ASN A 99 23.99 -27.03 -7.20
C ASN A 99 25.01 -25.93 -6.91
N ALA A 100 24.61 -24.88 -6.16
CA ALA A 100 25.54 -23.84 -5.74
C ALA A 100 26.61 -24.40 -4.78
N ILE A 101 27.80 -23.79 -4.80
CA ILE A 101 28.95 -24.16 -3.95
C ILE A 101 28.54 -24.14 -2.47
N SER A 102 27.74 -23.17 -2.07
CA SER A 102 27.12 -23.10 -0.75
C SER A 102 25.69 -22.56 -0.89
N ARG A 103 24.79 -22.99 0.00
CA ARG A 103 23.44 -22.43 0.13
C ARG A 103 23.36 -21.31 1.17
N ASP A 104 24.45 -21.08 1.91
CA ASP A 104 24.56 -19.94 2.81
C ASP A 104 24.65 -18.66 1.99
N PRO A 105 23.68 -17.73 2.11
CA PRO A 105 23.69 -16.47 1.39
C PRO A 105 24.98 -15.66 1.61
N ALA A 106 25.54 -15.72 2.81
CA ALA A 106 26.76 -15.01 3.16
C ALA A 106 27.99 -15.46 2.35
N ILE A 107 27.99 -16.73 1.91
CA ILE A 107 29.05 -17.34 1.10
C ILE A 107 28.69 -17.26 -0.39
N PHE A 108 27.46 -17.62 -0.73
CA PHE A 108 26.99 -17.72 -2.12
C PHE A 108 27.17 -16.43 -2.92
N TYR A 109 26.66 -15.29 -2.39
CA TYR A 109 26.68 -14.04 -3.17
C TYR A 109 28.11 -13.50 -3.39
N PRO A 110 29.01 -13.43 -2.37
CA PRO A 110 30.37 -13.00 -2.60
C PRO A 110 31.17 -13.92 -3.52
N GLU A 111 31.04 -15.24 -3.40
CA GLU A 111 31.76 -16.20 -4.23
C GLU A 111 31.27 -16.21 -5.67
N THR A 112 29.96 -16.08 -5.90
CA THR A 112 29.37 -16.15 -7.24
C THR A 112 29.49 -14.83 -8.00
N TYR A 113 29.30 -13.68 -7.30
CA TYR A 113 29.18 -12.35 -7.91
C TYR A 113 30.25 -11.36 -7.43
N GLY A 114 31.26 -11.82 -6.67
CA GLY A 114 32.38 -11.00 -6.22
C GLY A 114 31.96 -9.82 -5.32
N LEU A 115 32.59 -8.66 -5.55
CA LEU A 115 32.33 -7.45 -4.75
C LEU A 115 30.87 -6.99 -4.84
N PHE A 116 30.26 -7.09 -6.01
CA PHE A 116 28.85 -6.74 -6.20
C PHE A 116 27.95 -7.64 -5.34
N GLY A 117 28.17 -8.95 -5.33
CA GLY A 117 27.44 -9.89 -4.49
C GLY A 117 27.61 -9.62 -3.00
N LYS A 118 28.82 -9.25 -2.58
CA LYS A 118 29.09 -8.87 -1.17
C LYS A 118 28.28 -7.63 -0.74
N VAL A 119 28.26 -6.57 -1.55
CA VAL A 119 27.49 -5.36 -1.27
C VAL A 119 25.98 -5.64 -1.29
N TYR A 120 25.53 -6.42 -2.28
CA TYR A 120 24.13 -6.85 -2.41
C TYR A 120 23.66 -7.59 -1.15
N TYR A 121 24.46 -8.53 -0.65
CA TYR A 121 24.18 -9.27 0.58
C TYR A 121 24.19 -8.35 1.81
N GLN A 122 25.22 -7.53 1.98
CA GLN A 122 25.35 -6.63 3.14
C GLN A 122 24.19 -5.62 3.25
N LEU A 123 23.67 -5.14 2.12
CA LEU A 123 22.52 -4.25 2.08
C LEU A 123 21.18 -4.98 2.26
N GLY A 124 21.17 -6.32 2.35
CA GLY A 124 19.97 -7.11 2.58
C GLY A 124 19.07 -7.27 1.34
N PHE A 125 19.58 -7.04 0.12
CA PHE A 125 18.82 -7.22 -1.10
C PHE A 125 18.47 -8.68 -1.39
N HIS A 126 19.25 -9.64 -0.87
CA HIS A 126 18.98 -11.08 -0.98
C HIS A 126 17.64 -11.47 -0.34
N ASN A 127 17.21 -10.73 0.68
CA ASN A 127 15.90 -10.87 1.33
C ASN A 127 15.22 -9.50 1.49
N LEU A 128 15.10 -8.78 0.37
CA LEU A 128 14.66 -7.39 0.32
C LEU A 128 13.35 -7.15 1.06
N TYR A 129 12.36 -8.00 0.81
CA TYR A 129 11.00 -7.80 1.34
C TYR A 129 10.89 -8.01 2.86
N SER A 130 11.90 -8.62 3.49
CA SER A 130 12.03 -8.75 4.94
C SER A 130 13.06 -7.78 5.53
N SER A 131 13.78 -7.02 4.70
CA SER A 131 14.77 -6.05 5.16
C SER A 131 14.12 -4.89 5.90
N TRP A 132 14.62 -4.57 7.09
CA TRP A 132 14.06 -3.54 7.97
C TRP A 132 13.93 -2.16 7.31
N TRP A 133 14.92 -1.74 6.53
CA TRP A 133 14.91 -0.45 5.83
C TRP A 133 13.85 -0.40 4.71
N TYR A 134 13.64 -1.52 3.99
CA TYR A 134 12.61 -1.61 2.97
C TYR A 134 11.20 -1.58 3.58
N LEU A 135 11.01 -2.27 4.70
CA LEU A 135 9.76 -2.22 5.47
C LEU A 135 9.46 -0.81 5.98
N ILE A 136 10.50 -0.04 6.42
CA ILE A 136 10.32 1.38 6.79
C ILE A 136 9.86 2.21 5.59
N ILE A 137 10.40 1.99 4.40
CA ILE A 137 9.95 2.70 3.19
C ILE A 137 8.48 2.38 2.90
N LEU A 138 8.09 1.11 2.94
CA LEU A 138 6.70 0.70 2.74
C LEU A 138 5.75 1.28 3.80
N ALA A 139 6.14 1.25 5.06
CA ALA A 139 5.38 1.88 6.15
C ALA A 139 5.25 3.40 5.94
N SER A 140 6.33 4.07 5.51
CA SER A 140 6.34 5.50 5.20
C SER A 140 5.40 5.84 4.04
N ILE A 141 5.33 5.00 3.01
CA ILE A 141 4.35 5.13 1.92
C ILE A 141 2.92 5.01 2.47
N GLY A 142 2.67 4.03 3.34
CA GLY A 142 1.37 3.85 3.99
C GLY A 142 0.95 5.07 4.81
N VAL A 143 1.84 5.59 5.65
CA VAL A 143 1.62 6.81 6.43
C VAL A 143 1.34 8.01 5.52
N SER A 144 2.12 8.17 4.44
CA SER A 144 1.93 9.25 3.47
C SER A 144 0.56 9.16 2.77
N LEU A 145 0.12 7.96 2.39
CA LEU A 145 -1.20 7.73 1.79
C LEU A 145 -2.33 8.12 2.75
N VAL A 146 -2.23 7.75 4.03
CA VAL A 146 -3.25 8.08 5.05
C VAL A 146 -3.30 9.59 5.27
N ILE A 147 -2.16 10.22 5.57
CA ILE A 147 -2.08 11.66 5.88
C ILE A 147 -2.54 12.50 4.68
N CYS A 148 -2.05 12.17 3.47
CA CYS A 148 -2.42 12.86 2.24
C CYS A 148 -3.92 12.72 1.93
N SER A 149 -4.50 11.56 2.25
CA SER A 149 -5.94 11.33 2.08
C SER A 149 -6.76 12.17 3.05
N ILE A 150 -6.40 12.20 4.33
CA ILE A 150 -7.11 13.00 5.35
C ILE A 150 -7.05 14.49 5.02
N ASP A 151 -5.86 15.00 4.68
CA ASP A 151 -5.64 16.42 4.37
C ASP A 151 -6.51 16.92 3.21
N ARG A 152 -6.83 16.06 2.25
CA ARG A 152 -7.59 16.40 1.05
C ARG A 152 -9.05 16.01 1.12
N PHE A 153 -9.36 14.92 1.81
CA PHE A 153 -10.71 14.40 1.96
C PHE A 153 -11.61 15.41 2.65
N VAL A 154 -11.19 15.97 3.79
CA VAL A 154 -12.00 16.88 4.61
C VAL A 154 -12.36 18.16 3.84
N PRO A 155 -11.42 18.87 3.18
CA PRO A 155 -11.76 20.02 2.35
C PRO A 155 -12.67 19.66 1.17
N LEU A 156 -12.42 18.56 0.48
CA LEU A 156 -13.25 18.10 -0.63
C LEU A 156 -14.69 17.81 -0.17
N TYR A 157 -14.84 17.06 0.92
CA TYR A 157 -16.15 16.74 1.48
C TYR A 157 -16.93 18.01 1.83
N ARG A 158 -16.28 18.98 2.51
CA ARG A 158 -16.90 20.26 2.86
C ARG A 158 -17.26 21.06 1.61
N ALA A 159 -16.39 21.11 0.60
CA ALA A 159 -16.65 21.81 -0.65
C ALA A 159 -17.83 21.21 -1.41
N LEU A 160 -17.93 19.88 -1.45
CA LEU A 160 -19.04 19.19 -2.10
C LEU A 160 -20.36 19.31 -1.33
N LYS A 161 -20.32 19.32 0.01
CA LYS A 161 -21.52 19.43 0.84
C LYS A 161 -22.12 20.85 0.82
N ARG A 162 -21.27 21.89 0.78
CA ARG A 162 -21.68 23.29 0.93
C ARG A 162 -21.57 24.08 -0.37
N GLN A 163 -21.97 23.49 -1.48
CA GLN A 163 -22.01 24.23 -2.75
C GLN A 163 -23.14 25.28 -2.73
N LYS A 164 -22.78 26.54 -3.00
CA LYS A 164 -23.71 27.63 -3.19
C LYS A 164 -24.03 27.79 -4.68
N ALA A 165 -25.28 28.01 -5.03
CA ALA A 165 -25.68 28.26 -6.41
C ALA A 165 -25.20 29.63 -6.86
N LYS A 166 -25.34 30.65 -6.02
CA LYS A 166 -24.86 32.01 -6.31
C LYS A 166 -23.33 32.05 -6.26
N ARG A 167 -22.72 32.52 -7.33
CA ARG A 167 -21.26 32.75 -7.45
C ARG A 167 -21.01 34.21 -7.81
N HIS A 168 -19.81 34.68 -7.46
CA HIS A 168 -19.39 36.03 -7.83
C HIS A 168 -19.19 36.12 -9.35
N GLU A 169 -19.55 37.24 -9.96
CA GLU A 169 -19.45 37.46 -11.40
C GLU A 169 -18.05 37.23 -11.94
N SER A 170 -17.03 37.74 -11.26
CA SER A 170 -15.63 37.53 -11.64
C SER A 170 -15.20 36.03 -11.65
N PHE A 171 -15.85 35.21 -10.83
CA PHE A 171 -15.60 33.73 -10.86
C PHE A 171 -16.23 33.13 -12.10
N ILE A 172 -17.43 33.54 -12.48
CA ILE A 172 -18.14 33.02 -13.66
C ILE A 172 -17.40 33.41 -14.93
N ASN A 173 -16.98 34.68 -15.04
CA ASN A 173 -16.26 35.22 -16.21
C ASN A 173 -14.89 34.57 -16.45
N ARG A 174 -14.26 33.97 -15.41
CA ARG A 174 -12.99 33.27 -15.53
C ARG A 174 -13.14 31.77 -15.87
N GLN A 175 -14.36 31.27 -16.05
CA GLN A 175 -14.56 29.87 -16.41
C GLN A 175 -14.11 29.62 -17.85
N ARG A 176 -13.62 28.39 -18.10
CA ARG A 176 -13.15 27.97 -19.42
C ARG A 176 -14.22 28.12 -20.52
N PHE A 177 -15.47 27.89 -20.14
CA PHE A 177 -16.63 28.08 -20.97
C PHE A 177 -17.56 29.05 -20.27
N TYR A 178 -17.70 30.23 -20.85
CA TYR A 178 -18.53 31.30 -20.36
C TYR A 178 -19.41 31.80 -21.50
N SER A 179 -20.68 32.07 -21.21
CA SER A 179 -21.61 32.68 -22.13
C SER A 179 -22.54 33.60 -21.34
N GLN A 180 -22.89 34.70 -21.91
CA GLN A 180 -23.79 35.72 -21.34
C GLN A 180 -24.88 36.06 -22.34
N THR A 181 -26.09 36.25 -21.85
CA THR A 181 -27.23 36.73 -22.62
C THR A 181 -27.91 37.83 -21.85
N GLU A 182 -28.51 38.81 -22.56
CA GLU A 182 -29.01 40.02 -21.95
C GLU A 182 -30.32 39.80 -21.18
N VAL A 183 -31.21 38.95 -21.68
CA VAL A 183 -32.52 38.68 -21.03
C VAL A 183 -32.88 37.21 -21.13
N VAL A 184 -33.27 36.61 -20.01
CA VAL A 184 -33.76 35.22 -19.96
C VAL A 184 -35.19 35.25 -19.39
N SER A 185 -36.16 34.74 -20.15
CA SER A 185 -37.50 34.57 -19.65
C SER A 185 -37.57 33.41 -18.66
N GLN A 186 -38.51 33.44 -17.71
CA GLN A 186 -38.73 32.33 -16.77
C GLN A 186 -39.01 31.00 -17.47
N LYS A 187 -39.62 31.05 -18.66
CA LYS A 187 -39.90 29.85 -19.47
C LYS A 187 -38.62 29.22 -20.00
N GLU A 188 -37.64 30.02 -20.46
CA GLU A 188 -36.35 29.55 -20.94
C GLU A 188 -35.52 28.97 -19.79
N PHE A 189 -35.54 29.63 -18.63
CA PHE A 189 -34.89 29.15 -17.41
C PHE A 189 -35.41 27.76 -17.02
N ASN A 190 -36.72 27.56 -17.01
CA ASN A 190 -37.34 26.26 -16.73
C ASN A 190 -36.98 25.22 -17.78
N THR A 191 -36.95 25.57 -19.06
CA THR A 191 -36.56 24.70 -20.14
C THR A 191 -35.11 24.19 -19.98
N VAL A 192 -34.19 25.07 -19.63
CA VAL A 192 -32.79 24.72 -19.34
C VAL A 192 -32.70 23.74 -18.17
N LYS A 193 -33.47 24.04 -17.09
CA LYS A 193 -33.53 23.18 -15.90
C LYS A 193 -34.03 21.78 -16.26
N GLU A 194 -35.11 21.65 -17.01
CA GLU A 194 -35.63 20.37 -17.46
C GLU A 194 -34.65 19.59 -18.34
N ARG A 195 -33.98 20.25 -19.29
CA ARG A 195 -32.95 19.63 -20.12
C ARG A 195 -31.81 19.06 -19.29
N LEU A 196 -31.34 19.81 -18.30
CA LEU A 196 -30.28 19.36 -17.40
C LEU A 196 -30.74 18.16 -16.56
N GLN A 197 -31.99 18.15 -16.06
CA GLN A 197 -32.56 17.01 -15.34
C GLN A 197 -32.67 15.76 -16.20
N ARG A 198 -33.15 15.89 -17.46
CA ARG A 198 -33.21 14.77 -18.43
C ARG A 198 -31.81 14.18 -18.70
N GLN A 199 -30.77 15.00 -18.67
CA GLN A 199 -29.37 14.56 -18.81
C GLN A 199 -28.75 14.02 -17.50
N ARG A 200 -29.58 13.82 -16.45
CA ARG A 200 -29.16 13.30 -15.13
C ARG A 200 -28.17 14.21 -14.39
N TYR A 201 -28.30 15.55 -14.54
CA TYR A 201 -27.61 16.48 -13.66
C TYR A 201 -28.38 16.63 -12.36
N ARG A 202 -27.66 16.68 -11.24
CA ARG A 202 -28.22 17.07 -9.95
C ARG A 202 -28.27 18.60 -9.89
N ILE A 203 -29.48 19.14 -9.75
CA ILE A 203 -29.70 20.58 -9.74
C ILE A 203 -29.91 21.04 -8.32
N LYS A 204 -29.24 22.14 -7.95
CA LYS A 204 -29.50 22.93 -6.76
C LYS A 204 -29.85 24.36 -7.19
N GLU A 205 -31.00 24.87 -6.76
CA GLU A 205 -31.47 26.20 -7.05
C GLU A 205 -31.50 27.03 -5.77
N GLU A 206 -30.98 28.25 -5.83
CA GLU A 206 -31.02 29.25 -4.74
C GLU A 206 -31.18 30.63 -5.34
N ASN A 207 -32.25 31.34 -4.98
CA ASN A 207 -32.50 32.72 -5.37
C ASN A 207 -32.31 33.02 -6.87
N GLY A 208 -32.90 32.22 -7.76
CA GLY A 208 -32.77 32.39 -9.19
C GLY A 208 -31.41 31.93 -9.81
N HIS A 209 -30.53 31.38 -9.01
CA HIS A 209 -29.26 30.81 -9.47
C HIS A 209 -29.33 29.28 -9.47
N ILE A 210 -28.77 28.64 -10.51
CA ILE A 210 -28.71 27.16 -10.64
C ILE A 210 -27.27 26.72 -10.59
N VAL A 211 -27.00 25.65 -9.84
CA VAL A 211 -25.82 24.81 -9.96
C VAL A 211 -26.27 23.42 -10.41
N ALA A 212 -25.76 22.95 -11.53
CA ALA A 212 -26.00 21.60 -12.07
C ALA A 212 -24.72 20.80 -12.02
N GLU A 213 -24.75 19.65 -11.36
CA GLU A 213 -23.60 18.75 -11.21
C GLU A 213 -23.88 17.38 -11.82
N LYS A 214 -22.86 16.82 -12.49
CA LYS A 214 -22.87 15.44 -12.98
C LYS A 214 -21.52 14.78 -12.69
N GLY A 215 -21.55 13.46 -12.43
CA GLY A 215 -20.32 12.71 -12.21
C GLY A 215 -19.60 13.01 -10.90
N ARG A 216 -20.30 13.48 -9.87
CA ARG A 216 -19.74 13.84 -8.57
C ARG A 216 -18.88 12.75 -7.94
N PHE A 217 -19.23 11.48 -8.19
CA PHE A 217 -18.50 10.33 -7.66
C PHE A 217 -17.06 10.25 -8.19
N SER A 218 -16.79 10.71 -9.41
CA SER A 218 -15.44 10.69 -9.99
C SER A 218 -14.40 11.45 -9.16
N ARG A 219 -14.84 12.44 -8.39
CA ARG A 219 -13.96 13.19 -7.47
C ARG A 219 -13.48 12.38 -6.28
N TRP A 220 -14.13 11.25 -5.99
CA TRP A 220 -13.75 10.31 -4.93
C TRP A 220 -12.79 9.22 -5.40
N GLY A 221 -12.58 9.09 -6.71
CA GLY A 221 -11.72 8.08 -7.31
C GLY A 221 -10.34 7.96 -6.65
N PRO A 222 -9.58 9.05 -6.46
CA PRO A 222 -8.27 8.98 -5.81
C PRO A 222 -8.32 8.39 -4.39
N TYR A 223 -9.37 8.70 -3.62
CA TYR A 223 -9.53 8.18 -2.24
C TYR A 223 -9.88 6.71 -2.22
N VAL A 224 -10.72 6.24 -3.14
CA VAL A 224 -11.03 4.81 -3.29
C VAL A 224 -9.76 4.04 -3.64
N ASN A 225 -8.94 4.58 -4.56
CA ASN A 225 -7.65 3.98 -4.90
C ASN A 225 -6.69 3.95 -3.70
N HIS A 226 -6.58 5.05 -2.94
CA HIS A 226 -5.73 5.09 -1.74
C HIS A 226 -6.19 4.08 -0.68
N ILE A 227 -7.51 3.94 -0.45
CA ILE A 227 -8.05 2.94 0.47
C ILE A 227 -7.64 1.53 0.01
N GLY A 228 -7.76 1.22 -1.28
CA GLY A 228 -7.32 -0.07 -1.83
C GLY A 228 -5.84 -0.33 -1.59
N LEU A 229 -4.98 0.67 -1.83
CA LEU A 229 -3.54 0.56 -1.58
C LEU A 229 -3.22 0.38 -0.09
N ILE A 230 -3.91 1.09 0.80
CA ILE A 230 -3.73 0.94 2.25
C ILE A 230 -4.10 -0.48 2.69
N ILE A 231 -5.20 -1.03 2.19
CA ILE A 231 -5.61 -2.41 2.49
C ILE A 231 -4.54 -3.41 2.03
N ILE A 232 -3.99 -3.23 0.82
CA ILE A 232 -2.90 -4.08 0.29
C ILE A 232 -1.66 -3.98 1.18
N LEU A 233 -1.26 -2.78 1.60
CA LEU A 233 -0.12 -2.58 2.48
C LEU A 233 -0.32 -3.21 3.85
N ILE A 234 -1.51 -3.09 4.43
CA ILE A 234 -1.85 -3.75 5.69
C ILE A 234 -1.78 -5.27 5.53
N ALA A 235 -2.37 -5.81 4.47
CA ALA A 235 -2.32 -7.25 4.20
C ALA A 235 -0.88 -7.75 4.01
N ALA A 236 -0.02 -6.98 3.32
CA ALA A 236 1.39 -7.29 3.17
C ALA A 236 2.14 -7.28 4.52
N LEU A 237 1.84 -6.32 5.40
CA LEU A 237 2.41 -6.28 6.76
C LEU A 237 1.92 -7.44 7.61
N LEU A 238 0.63 -7.78 7.56
CA LEU A 238 0.08 -8.93 8.28
C LEU A 238 0.76 -10.24 7.87
N ARG A 239 1.09 -10.39 6.59
CA ARG A 239 1.82 -11.55 6.08
C ARG A 239 3.21 -11.72 6.70
N THR A 240 3.85 -10.66 7.20
CA THR A 240 5.17 -10.76 7.85
C THR A 240 5.09 -11.27 9.30
N THR A 241 3.88 -11.40 9.85
CA THR A 241 3.68 -11.87 11.22
C THR A 241 3.31 -13.36 11.24
N SER A 242 3.99 -14.15 12.05
CA SER A 242 3.76 -15.59 12.19
C SER A 242 2.32 -15.95 12.60
N PHE A 243 1.62 -15.01 13.23
CA PHE A 243 0.21 -15.20 13.61
C PHE A 243 -0.73 -15.33 12.41
N PHE A 244 -0.51 -14.54 11.34
CA PHE A 244 -1.36 -14.53 10.13
C PHE A 244 -0.83 -15.37 9.00
N TYR A 245 0.48 -15.62 8.96
CA TYR A 245 1.11 -16.32 7.87
C TYR A 245 2.27 -17.17 8.38
N LEU A 246 2.19 -18.47 8.11
CA LEU A 246 3.25 -19.45 8.35
C LEU A 246 3.60 -20.09 7.03
N SER A 247 4.90 -20.17 6.73
CA SER A 247 5.41 -20.84 5.53
C SER A 247 6.77 -21.42 5.86
N GLU A 248 6.79 -22.66 6.33
CA GLU A 248 7.98 -23.33 6.81
C GLU A 248 8.21 -24.64 6.07
N TYR A 249 9.45 -25.06 6.03
CA TYR A 249 9.86 -26.32 5.43
C TYR A 249 10.40 -27.23 6.53
N VAL A 250 9.92 -28.45 6.56
CA VAL A 250 10.42 -29.46 7.46
C VAL A 250 10.93 -30.67 6.69
N TRP A 251 12.04 -31.22 7.14
CA TRP A 251 12.58 -32.50 6.66
C TRP A 251 12.04 -33.60 7.54
N VAL A 252 11.34 -34.55 6.95
CA VAL A 252 10.81 -35.70 7.67
C VAL A 252 11.21 -36.98 6.93
N ARG A 253 12.00 -37.84 7.54
CA ARG A 253 12.38 -39.13 6.98
C ARG A 253 11.22 -40.11 7.08
N ASP A 254 11.30 -41.18 6.29
CA ASP A 254 10.34 -42.28 6.40
C ASP A 254 10.37 -42.87 7.82
N GLY A 255 9.22 -42.96 8.48
CA GLY A 255 9.07 -43.41 9.87
C GLY A 255 9.45 -42.38 10.94
N GLU A 256 9.80 -41.15 10.57
CA GLU A 256 10.16 -40.09 11.51
C GLU A 256 8.94 -39.31 11.93
N LEU A 257 8.78 -39.09 13.24
CA LEU A 257 7.82 -38.17 13.84
C LEU A 257 8.55 -36.88 14.20
N THR A 258 8.02 -35.73 13.77
CA THR A 258 8.63 -34.43 14.08
C THR A 258 7.59 -33.37 14.31
N VAL A 259 7.93 -32.35 15.11
CA VAL A 259 7.06 -31.19 15.35
C VAL A 259 6.93 -30.35 14.07
N ILE A 260 5.74 -29.82 13.84
CA ILE A 260 5.51 -28.86 12.75
C ILE A 260 5.97 -27.47 13.24
N PRO A 261 6.99 -26.87 12.59
CA PRO A 261 7.50 -25.56 13.01
C PRO A 261 6.44 -24.49 12.96
N GLY A 262 6.43 -23.57 13.95
CA GLY A 262 5.49 -22.46 14.02
C GLY A 262 4.08 -22.81 14.49
N THR A 263 3.88 -24.03 15.00
CA THR A 263 2.64 -24.45 15.63
C THR A 263 2.72 -24.51 17.16
N ASP A 264 3.78 -23.94 17.75
CA ASP A 264 4.02 -23.94 19.21
C ASP A 264 3.95 -25.36 19.83
N SER A 265 4.46 -26.36 19.09
CA SER A 265 4.39 -27.80 19.43
C SER A 265 2.95 -28.37 19.52
N GLU A 266 1.95 -27.68 18.96
CA GLU A 266 0.57 -28.19 18.96
C GLU A 266 0.38 -29.38 17.98
N TYR A 267 1.12 -29.36 16.85
CA TYR A 267 0.95 -30.37 15.80
C TYR A 267 2.27 -31.08 15.46
N TYR A 268 2.16 -32.39 15.24
CA TYR A 268 3.22 -33.30 14.85
C TYR A 268 2.89 -34.00 13.55
N ILE A 269 3.91 -34.28 12.75
CA ILE A 269 3.82 -35.04 11.50
C ILE A 269 4.72 -36.26 11.54
N GLU A 270 4.16 -37.40 11.21
CA GLU A 270 4.87 -38.63 10.96
C GLU A 270 4.83 -38.93 9.46
N ASN A 271 5.97 -39.07 8.82
CA ASN A 271 6.04 -39.53 7.43
C ASN A 271 6.09 -41.06 7.40
N LYS A 272 5.04 -41.72 6.95
CA LYS A 272 4.98 -43.17 6.83
C LYS A 272 5.77 -43.70 5.65
N LYS A 273 5.63 -43.02 4.48
CA LYS A 273 6.30 -43.44 3.25
C LYS A 273 6.29 -42.34 2.21
N PHE A 274 7.45 -42.13 1.62
CA PHE A 274 7.60 -41.31 0.42
C PHE A 274 7.54 -42.17 -0.83
N ILE A 275 6.75 -41.80 -1.83
CA ILE A 275 6.56 -42.50 -3.09
C ILE A 275 6.94 -41.57 -4.23
N LEU A 276 7.90 -42.01 -5.05
CA LEU A 276 8.33 -41.27 -6.23
C LEU A 276 8.28 -42.24 -7.43
N ASP A 277 7.24 -42.06 -8.27
CA ASP A 277 7.16 -42.74 -9.54
C ASP A 277 7.69 -41.83 -10.66
N THR A 278 8.35 -42.35 -11.63
CA THR A 278 8.95 -41.57 -12.72
C THR A 278 8.37 -42.03 -14.06
N TYR A 279 8.31 -41.12 -15.02
CA TYR A 279 7.97 -41.51 -16.39
C TYR A 279 9.04 -42.36 -17.00
N ASP A 280 8.62 -43.32 -17.87
CA ASP A 280 9.54 -44.14 -18.62
C ASP A 280 10.38 -43.25 -19.57
N ILE A 281 11.69 -43.51 -19.60
CA ILE A 281 12.66 -42.84 -20.49
C ILE A 281 12.24 -42.94 -21.97
N ASN A 282 11.48 -43.98 -22.34
CA ASN A 282 11.00 -44.24 -23.68
C ASN A 282 9.63 -43.53 -23.98
N ASP A 283 9.02 -42.86 -23.03
CA ASP A 283 7.76 -42.14 -23.28
C ASP A 283 7.99 -40.98 -24.26
N LYS A 284 7.43 -41.13 -25.46
CA LYS A 284 7.58 -40.14 -26.56
C LYS A 284 7.21 -38.71 -26.18
N ARG A 285 6.32 -38.53 -25.19
CA ARG A 285 5.86 -37.20 -24.73
C ARG A 285 6.94 -36.43 -23.99
N PHE A 286 7.84 -37.11 -23.32
CA PHE A 286 8.86 -36.50 -22.45
C PHE A 286 10.29 -36.76 -22.95
N LYS A 287 10.49 -37.50 -24.04
CA LYS A 287 11.79 -37.88 -24.57
C LYS A 287 12.72 -36.67 -24.81
N ASP A 288 12.18 -35.59 -25.37
CA ASP A 288 12.98 -34.40 -25.65
C ASP A 288 13.35 -33.63 -24.39
N ALA A 289 12.46 -33.60 -23.38
CA ALA A 289 12.73 -32.98 -22.09
C ALA A 289 13.73 -33.79 -21.26
N LEU A 290 13.60 -35.11 -21.25
CA LEU A 290 14.54 -36.03 -20.61
C LEU A 290 15.93 -35.96 -21.24
N ALA A 291 16.03 -35.87 -22.58
CA ALA A 291 17.29 -35.76 -23.30
C ALA A 291 18.00 -34.40 -23.07
N LYS A 292 17.23 -33.31 -22.96
CA LYS A 292 17.81 -31.96 -22.77
C LYS A 292 18.23 -31.67 -21.34
N GLU A 293 17.49 -32.15 -20.33
CA GLU A 293 17.75 -31.81 -18.95
C GLU A 293 18.52 -32.91 -18.17
N GLY A 294 18.62 -34.13 -18.68
CA GLY A 294 19.24 -35.25 -17.96
C GLY A 294 18.60 -35.57 -16.61
N ARG A 295 17.37 -35.08 -16.38
CA ARG A 295 16.65 -35.15 -15.11
C ARG A 295 15.54 -36.19 -15.17
N ILE A 296 15.35 -36.87 -14.03
CA ILE A 296 14.21 -37.76 -13.80
C ILE A 296 12.96 -36.90 -13.70
N ILE A 297 11.94 -37.12 -14.55
CA ILE A 297 10.68 -36.44 -14.49
C ILE A 297 9.70 -37.27 -13.64
N PRO A 298 9.24 -36.76 -12.48
CA PRO A 298 8.29 -37.46 -11.65
C PRO A 298 6.93 -37.60 -12.33
N SER A 299 6.36 -38.80 -12.32
CA SER A 299 4.97 -39.05 -12.71
C SER A 299 4.03 -39.00 -11.49
N ASN A 300 4.53 -39.47 -10.35
CA ASN A 300 3.85 -39.32 -9.07
C ASN A 300 4.87 -38.89 -8.00
N PHE A 301 4.50 -37.91 -7.21
CA PHE A 301 5.25 -37.40 -6.08
C PHE A 301 4.32 -37.34 -4.89
N GLN A 302 4.38 -38.36 -4.04
CA GLN A 302 3.43 -38.59 -2.97
C GLN A 302 4.14 -38.84 -1.65
N THR A 303 3.60 -38.30 -0.58
CA THR A 303 4.01 -38.55 0.80
C THR A 303 2.81 -38.99 1.61
N ASN A 304 2.86 -40.15 2.22
CA ASN A 304 1.83 -40.64 3.11
C ASN A 304 2.21 -40.26 4.54
N VAL A 305 1.39 -39.39 5.16
CA VAL A 305 1.69 -38.84 6.48
C VAL A 305 0.53 -39.07 7.44
N THR A 306 0.86 -39.15 8.74
CA THR A 306 -0.11 -39.06 9.82
C THR A 306 0.12 -37.73 10.57
N ILE A 307 -0.94 -37.02 10.85
CA ILE A 307 -0.92 -35.79 11.64
C ILE A 307 -1.45 -36.12 13.03
N PHE A 308 -0.71 -35.65 14.05
CA PHE A 308 -1.08 -35.75 15.45
C PHE A 308 -1.23 -34.36 16.04
N LYS A 309 -2.04 -34.30 17.10
CA LYS A 309 -2.19 -33.11 17.94
C LYS A 309 -1.74 -33.45 19.36
N ALA A 310 -0.93 -32.57 19.96
CA ALA A 310 -0.57 -32.70 21.37
C ALA A 310 -1.76 -32.25 22.25
N GLU A 311 -2.06 -33.01 23.31
CA GLU A 311 -3.10 -32.60 24.29
C GLU A 311 -2.61 -31.46 25.17
N GLU A 312 -1.33 -31.47 25.56
CA GLU A 312 -0.70 -30.42 26.37
C GLU A 312 0.58 -29.91 25.67
N PRO A 313 0.45 -28.98 24.67
CA PRO A 313 1.61 -28.54 23.91
C PRO A 313 2.57 -27.71 24.77
N GLY A 314 3.88 -28.00 24.62
CA GLY A 314 4.95 -27.16 25.17
C GLY A 314 5.29 -27.37 26.66
N VAL A 315 4.82 -28.39 27.32
CA VAL A 315 5.18 -28.70 28.71
C VAL A 315 6.49 -29.45 28.76
N ILE A 316 7.55 -28.82 29.29
CA ILE A 316 8.91 -29.40 29.38
C ILE A 316 8.91 -30.53 30.40
N GLY A 317 9.31 -31.74 29.95
CA GLY A 317 9.53 -32.90 30.85
C GLY A 317 8.35 -33.87 30.99
N VAL A 318 7.29 -33.67 30.22
CA VAL A 318 6.18 -34.65 30.11
C VAL A 318 6.29 -35.31 28.73
N GLU A 319 6.15 -36.65 28.65
CA GLU A 319 5.91 -37.30 27.37
C GLU A 319 4.61 -36.77 26.79
N GLU A 320 4.67 -36.18 25.62
CA GLU A 320 3.51 -35.59 24.99
C GLU A 320 2.53 -36.69 24.56
N ASP A 321 1.32 -36.69 25.11
CA ASP A 321 0.26 -37.53 24.61
C ASP A 321 -0.25 -37.00 23.28
N LEU A 322 0.08 -37.75 22.21
CA LEU A 322 -0.25 -37.39 20.85
C LEU A 322 -1.54 -38.09 20.39
N VAL A 323 -2.54 -37.30 20.11
CA VAL A 323 -3.81 -37.78 19.56
C VAL A 323 -3.76 -37.72 18.05
N LYS A 324 -3.94 -38.86 17.39
CA LYS A 324 -4.00 -38.96 15.93
C LYS A 324 -5.22 -38.20 15.39
N ILE A 325 -4.98 -37.25 14.46
CA ILE A 325 -6.05 -36.54 13.77
C ILE A 325 -6.51 -37.35 12.57
N ASN A 326 -5.58 -37.61 11.60
CA ASN A 326 -5.91 -38.33 10.38
C ASN A 326 -4.65 -38.78 9.63
N ASP A 327 -4.84 -39.75 8.71
CA ASP A 327 -3.86 -40.10 7.70
C ASP A 327 -4.14 -39.34 6.41
N PHE A 328 -3.10 -38.83 5.77
CA PHE A 328 -3.20 -38.09 4.53
C PHE A 328 -2.24 -38.63 3.48
N GLU A 329 -2.72 -38.73 2.26
CA GLU A 329 -1.91 -38.92 1.06
C GLU A 329 -1.68 -37.58 0.40
N ILE A 330 -0.50 -36.98 0.58
CA ILE A 330 -0.17 -35.66 0.06
C ILE A 330 0.48 -35.84 -1.31
N ARG A 331 -0.14 -35.30 -2.35
CA ARG A 331 0.36 -35.32 -3.73
C ARG A 331 0.61 -33.91 -4.22
N MET A 332 1.33 -33.80 -5.36
CA MET A 332 1.48 -32.53 -6.05
C MET A 332 0.08 -32.00 -6.43
N ASN A 333 -0.27 -30.79 -6.02
CA ASN A 333 -1.58 -30.16 -6.16
C ASN A 333 -2.75 -30.75 -5.30
N GLU A 334 -2.47 -31.74 -4.46
CA GLU A 334 -3.42 -32.31 -3.51
C GLU A 334 -2.85 -32.22 -2.09
N PRO A 335 -2.85 -31.04 -1.47
CA PRO A 335 -2.31 -30.84 -0.14
C PRO A 335 -3.24 -31.37 0.96
N ALA A 336 -2.68 -31.82 2.08
CA ALA A 336 -3.46 -32.06 3.29
C ALA A 336 -3.86 -30.76 3.97
N LYS A 337 -5.08 -30.70 4.48
CA LYS A 337 -5.61 -29.57 5.25
C LYS A 337 -6.12 -30.01 6.60
N PHE A 338 -5.63 -29.37 7.66
CA PHE A 338 -6.07 -29.63 9.05
C PHE A 338 -5.85 -28.38 9.91
N GLY A 339 -6.68 -28.15 10.90
CA GLY A 339 -6.50 -27.06 11.89
C GLY A 339 -6.21 -25.65 11.32
N GLY A 340 -6.63 -25.38 10.08
CA GLY A 340 -6.31 -24.11 9.40
C GLY A 340 -4.95 -24.11 8.69
N TYR A 341 -4.19 -25.19 8.78
CA TYR A 341 -2.90 -25.36 8.11
C TYR A 341 -3.04 -26.15 6.81
N THR A 342 -2.13 -25.89 5.87
CA THR A 342 -2.01 -26.60 4.61
C THR A 342 -0.62 -27.21 4.50
N VAL A 343 -0.53 -28.51 4.18
CA VAL A 343 0.71 -29.24 4.05
C VAL A 343 0.85 -29.73 2.63
N SER A 344 1.95 -29.38 1.96
CA SER A 344 2.23 -29.75 0.58
C SER A 344 3.57 -30.49 0.49
N PRO A 345 3.72 -31.48 -0.41
CA PRO A 345 5.01 -32.13 -0.64
C PRO A 345 5.93 -31.18 -1.41
N ASN A 346 7.19 -31.14 -1.06
CA ASN A 346 8.23 -30.49 -1.83
C ASN A 346 9.42 -31.45 -1.91
N TYR A 347 10.27 -31.35 -2.93
CA TYR A 347 11.44 -32.22 -3.14
C TYR A 347 12.17 -32.55 -1.82
N LYS A 348 11.91 -33.73 -1.25
CA LYS A 348 12.43 -34.18 0.05
C LYS A 348 12.10 -33.29 1.27
N LYS A 349 11.16 -32.38 1.16
CA LYS A 349 10.69 -31.49 2.24
C LYS A 349 9.17 -31.44 2.21
N VAL A 350 8.59 -31.14 3.35
CA VAL A 350 7.17 -30.86 3.45
C VAL A 350 7.02 -29.36 3.71
N HIS A 351 6.17 -28.71 2.92
CA HIS A 351 5.89 -27.28 3.05
C HIS A 351 4.62 -27.08 3.82
N PHE A 352 4.69 -26.25 4.83
CA PHE A 352 3.55 -25.85 5.66
C PHE A 352 3.18 -24.41 5.39
N SER A 353 1.88 -24.14 5.27
CA SER A 353 1.33 -22.79 5.19
C SER A 353 0.05 -22.67 5.99
N LYS A 354 -0.14 -21.51 6.54
CA LYS A 354 -1.34 -21.10 7.27
C LYS A 354 -2.07 -20.02 6.48
#